data_6b6de5aa921e54795b5908dcaa780488
#
_entry.id   6b6de5aa921e54795b5908dcaa780488
#
_cell.length_a   1.000
_cell.length_b   1.000
_cell.length_c   1.000
_cell.angle_alpha   90.00
_cell.angle_beta   90.00
_cell.angle_gamma   90.00
#
_symmetry.space_group_name_H-M   'P 1'
#
loop_
_entity.id
_entity.type
_entity.pdbx_description
1 polymer ?
#
loop_
_entity_poly.entity_id
_entity_poly.type
_entity_poly.pdbx_seq_one_letter_code
_entity_poly.pdbx_strand_id
1 'polypeptide(L)'
;MFRTEISTTPHQHLITHQDSILTMGSCFADVMGNRLAENKFSVDINPFGTVYNPVSIFKLLSQAASNTSFTNEGIVESQGIYQHFDLHSKFGKGTKEELQAEVQQLEQKTTKTLADAKWLIVTLGTAVVYERSGEIVANCHKVSASQFSKRILSVKEVIRAYENVRNQLFQVNSGIQMIVTVSPVRHVKDTLVVNSQSKSILRVAVAEMTAFPEVSYFPSYEVMMDDLRDYRFYEKDMIHPNETAHDYIWEKFSGAYFDEPTRQLILKWQKLKRNLEHKPFHPASAHHQAFLKKTMEEMEQLSSQLNLEQEIQALKKEIL
;
A
#
# COMPACT_ATOMS: atom_id res chain seq x y z
N MET A 1 -7.77 -4.77 33.13
CA MET A 1 -7.24 -4.44 31.79
C MET A 1 -5.81 -4.97 31.73
N PHE A 2 -5.45 -5.84 30.77
CA PHE A 2 -4.13 -6.46 30.71
C PHE A 2 -3.13 -5.69 29.83
N ARG A 3 -3.59 -4.70 29.07
CA ARG A 3 -2.76 -3.86 28.20
C ARG A 3 -3.41 -2.47 28.00
N THR A 4 -2.60 -1.50 27.69
CA THR A 4 -3.08 -0.27 27.03
C THR A 4 -3.39 -0.60 25.57
N GLU A 5 -4.41 0.01 25.03
CA GLU A 5 -4.86 -0.24 23.66
C GLU A 5 -4.94 1.05 22.88
N ILE A 6 -4.43 1.06 21.64
CA ILE A 6 -4.56 2.18 20.72
C ILE A 6 -6.04 2.29 20.30
N SER A 7 -6.67 3.37 20.71
CA SER A 7 -8.03 3.68 20.29
C SER A 7 -8.01 4.40 18.95
N THR A 8 -8.73 3.87 17.97
CA THR A 8 -8.98 4.54 16.70
C THR A 8 -10.38 5.09 16.70
N THR A 9 -10.53 6.37 16.38
CA THR A 9 -11.86 7.00 16.19
C THR A 9 -12.24 6.92 14.72
N PRO A 10 -13.52 6.70 14.39
CA PRO A 10 -13.98 6.77 13.01
C PRO A 10 -13.65 8.12 12.37
N HIS A 11 -13.09 8.07 11.16
CA HIS A 11 -12.78 9.26 10.38
C HIS A 11 -14.08 9.91 9.86
N GLN A 12 -14.05 11.23 9.64
CA GLN A 12 -15.23 11.95 9.12
C GLN A 12 -15.62 11.53 7.70
N HIS A 13 -14.66 11.14 6.89
CA HIS A 13 -14.87 10.54 5.57
C HIS A 13 -14.57 9.06 5.66
N LEU A 14 -15.47 8.22 5.14
CA LEU A 14 -15.34 6.77 5.22
C LEU A 14 -15.18 6.18 3.82
N ILE A 15 -14.42 5.11 3.74
CA ILE A 15 -14.14 4.36 2.51
C ILE A 15 -15.29 3.39 2.27
N THR A 16 -15.76 3.34 1.03
CA THR A 16 -16.77 2.38 0.55
C THR A 16 -16.22 1.55 -0.62
N HIS A 17 -16.89 0.48 -1.00
CA HIS A 17 -16.50 -0.34 -2.16
C HIS A 17 -16.62 0.41 -3.51
N GLN A 18 -17.28 1.56 -3.54
CA GLN A 18 -17.41 2.39 -4.74
C GLN A 18 -16.23 3.34 -4.92
N ASP A 19 -15.41 3.51 -3.88
CA ASP A 19 -14.28 4.41 -3.92
C ASP A 19 -13.08 3.78 -4.63
N SER A 20 -12.40 4.55 -5.46
CA SER A 20 -11.11 4.18 -6.03
C SER A 20 -9.99 4.56 -5.06
N ILE A 21 -9.06 3.63 -4.85
CA ILE A 21 -7.98 3.73 -3.87
C ILE A 21 -6.64 3.57 -4.58
N LEU A 22 -5.69 4.44 -4.25
CA LEU A 22 -4.28 4.28 -4.62
C LEU A 22 -3.45 4.05 -3.36
N THR A 23 -2.64 2.97 -3.31
CA THR A 23 -1.67 2.79 -2.24
C THR A 23 -0.26 3.02 -2.74
N MET A 24 0.57 3.71 -1.96
CA MET A 24 1.98 3.94 -2.27
C MET A 24 2.85 3.86 -1.02
N GLY A 25 4.05 3.33 -1.17
CA GLY A 25 5.04 3.36 -0.10
C GLY A 25 5.78 2.05 0.12
N SER A 26 6.05 1.73 1.40
CA SER A 26 6.79 0.55 1.82
C SER A 26 6.01 -0.76 1.55
N CYS A 27 6.66 -1.91 1.79
CA CYS A 27 6.01 -3.23 1.67
C CYS A 27 4.72 -3.36 2.49
N PHE A 28 4.53 -2.56 3.54
CA PHE A 28 3.25 -2.53 4.26
C PHE A 28 2.12 -1.88 3.44
N ALA A 29 2.44 -1.01 2.45
CA ALA A 29 1.44 -0.53 1.48
C ALA A 29 0.94 -1.68 0.60
N ASP A 30 1.81 -2.64 0.23
CA ASP A 30 1.40 -3.86 -0.48
C ASP A 30 0.48 -4.72 0.39
N VAL A 31 0.81 -4.91 1.67
CA VAL A 31 -0.03 -5.67 2.62
C VAL A 31 -1.44 -5.08 2.72
N MET A 32 -1.54 -3.78 2.97
CA MET A 32 -2.83 -3.11 3.08
C MET A 32 -3.59 -3.08 1.76
N GLY A 33 -2.89 -2.82 0.66
CA GLY A 33 -3.47 -2.83 -0.68
C GLY A 33 -4.00 -4.20 -1.07
N ASN A 34 -3.26 -5.28 -0.81
CA ASN A 34 -3.72 -6.65 -1.07
C ASN A 34 -4.95 -7.00 -0.23
N ARG A 35 -4.99 -6.62 1.05
CA ARG A 35 -6.18 -6.82 1.88
C ARG A 35 -7.40 -6.07 1.36
N LEU A 36 -7.22 -4.85 0.86
CA LEU A 36 -8.28 -4.10 0.18
C LEU A 36 -8.76 -4.87 -1.08
N ALA A 37 -7.85 -5.30 -1.94
CA ALA A 37 -8.18 -6.05 -3.16
C ALA A 37 -8.87 -7.39 -2.86
N GLU A 38 -8.39 -8.13 -1.86
CA GLU A 38 -9.00 -9.38 -1.41
C GLU A 38 -10.42 -9.20 -0.87
N ASN A 39 -10.71 -8.03 -0.29
CA ASN A 39 -12.04 -7.63 0.16
C ASN A 39 -12.81 -6.83 -0.90
N LYS A 40 -12.42 -6.94 -2.19
CA LYS A 40 -13.15 -6.44 -3.36
C LYS A 40 -13.22 -4.91 -3.51
N PHE A 41 -12.30 -4.18 -2.86
CA PHE A 41 -12.15 -2.74 -3.15
C PHE A 41 -11.43 -2.51 -4.48
N SER A 42 -11.77 -1.41 -5.15
CA SER A 42 -11.04 -0.94 -6.32
C SER A 42 -9.74 -0.26 -5.88
N VAL A 43 -8.61 -0.93 -6.02
CA VAL A 43 -7.32 -0.45 -5.53
C VAL A 43 -6.21 -0.66 -6.55
N ASP A 44 -5.38 0.36 -6.78
CA ASP A 44 -4.09 0.26 -7.48
C ASP A 44 -2.97 0.27 -6.43
N ILE A 45 -2.14 -0.78 -6.46
CA ILE A 45 -1.21 -1.09 -5.38
C ILE A 45 0.22 -0.80 -5.84
N ASN A 46 0.88 0.16 -5.18
CA ASN A 46 2.30 0.47 -5.43
C ASN A 46 2.64 0.47 -6.93
N PRO A 47 2.03 1.34 -7.77
CA PRO A 47 2.21 1.29 -9.22
C PRO A 47 3.68 1.39 -9.64
N PHE A 48 4.50 2.14 -8.91
CA PHE A 48 5.96 2.25 -9.13
C PHE A 48 6.77 1.20 -8.34
N GLY A 49 6.08 0.25 -7.70
CA GLY A 49 6.65 -0.71 -6.76
C GLY A 49 6.94 -0.11 -5.39
N THR A 50 7.54 -0.91 -4.52
CA THR A 50 7.82 -0.53 -3.14
C THR A 50 8.85 0.57 -3.07
N VAL A 51 8.50 1.70 -2.42
CA VAL A 51 9.37 2.85 -2.16
C VAL A 51 9.29 3.21 -0.68
N TYR A 52 10.43 3.41 -0.02
CA TYR A 52 10.46 3.49 1.44
C TYR A 52 10.50 4.90 2.00
N ASN A 53 11.20 5.83 1.34
CA ASN A 53 11.41 7.17 1.86
C ASN A 53 10.37 8.17 1.33
N PRO A 54 9.95 9.14 2.15
CA PRO A 54 8.91 10.10 1.79
C PRO A 54 9.25 10.97 0.58
N VAL A 55 10.52 11.38 0.43
CA VAL A 55 10.92 12.28 -0.66
C VAL A 55 10.73 11.59 -2.01
N SER A 56 11.16 10.33 -2.13
CA SER A 56 10.94 9.55 -3.36
C SER A 56 9.45 9.24 -3.60
N ILE A 57 8.67 8.96 -2.55
CA ILE A 57 7.21 8.73 -2.70
C ILE A 57 6.54 9.99 -3.24
N PHE A 58 6.80 11.15 -2.65
CA PHE A 58 6.19 12.41 -3.07
C PHE A 58 6.71 12.91 -4.41
N LYS A 59 7.97 12.61 -4.77
CA LYS A 59 8.51 12.85 -6.13
C LYS A 59 7.71 12.06 -7.17
N LEU A 60 7.45 10.77 -6.95
CA LEU A 60 6.67 9.92 -7.84
C LEU A 60 5.22 10.40 -7.97
N LEU A 61 4.61 10.81 -6.87
CA LEU A 61 3.27 11.43 -6.90
C LEU A 61 3.25 12.74 -7.67
N SER A 62 4.29 13.58 -7.54
CA SER A 62 4.44 14.83 -8.31
C SER A 62 4.54 14.55 -9.80
N GLN A 63 5.34 13.56 -10.20
CA GLN A 63 5.48 13.15 -11.60
C GLN A 63 4.14 12.67 -12.18
N ALA A 64 3.41 11.81 -11.44
CA ALA A 64 2.09 11.34 -11.84
C ALA A 64 1.06 12.49 -11.92
N ALA A 65 1.07 13.43 -10.96
CA ALA A 65 0.14 14.56 -10.95
C ALA A 65 0.41 15.58 -12.05
N SER A 66 1.69 15.85 -12.36
CA SER A 66 2.06 16.81 -13.42
C SER A 66 2.15 16.18 -14.81
N ASN A 67 1.93 14.88 -14.93
CA ASN A 67 2.11 14.10 -16.18
C ASN A 67 3.50 14.34 -16.79
N THR A 68 4.53 14.45 -15.94
CA THR A 68 5.92 14.65 -16.37
C THR A 68 6.64 13.32 -16.46
N SER A 69 7.30 13.10 -17.60
CA SER A 69 8.02 11.85 -17.84
C SER A 69 9.31 11.76 -17.01
N PHE A 70 9.64 10.53 -16.61
CA PHE A 70 10.92 10.23 -15.97
C PHE A 70 12.09 10.60 -16.89
N THR A 71 13.12 11.17 -16.29
CA THR A 71 14.29 11.59 -17.06
C THR A 71 15.20 10.41 -17.40
N ASN A 72 15.82 10.44 -18.57
CA ASN A 72 16.79 9.40 -18.96
C ASN A 72 18.04 9.37 -18.07
N GLU A 73 18.31 10.43 -17.31
CA GLU A 73 19.44 10.54 -16.37
C GLU A 73 19.29 9.59 -15.17
N GLY A 74 18.03 9.21 -14.85
CA GLY A 74 17.74 8.21 -13.81
C GLY A 74 17.95 6.77 -14.26
N ILE A 75 18.18 6.51 -15.56
CA ILE A 75 18.40 5.17 -16.08
C ILE A 75 19.83 4.72 -15.82
N VAL A 76 19.98 3.48 -15.33
CA VAL A 76 21.25 2.83 -15.09
C VAL A 76 21.20 1.40 -15.61
N GLU A 77 22.32 0.94 -16.16
CA GLU A 77 22.52 -0.47 -16.44
C GLU A 77 23.32 -1.11 -15.29
N SER A 78 22.82 -2.21 -14.76
CA SER A 78 23.51 -2.99 -13.74
C SER A 78 23.27 -4.47 -14.00
N GLN A 79 24.33 -5.24 -14.16
CA GLN A 79 24.29 -6.69 -14.40
C GLN A 79 23.49 -7.08 -15.67
N GLY A 80 23.56 -6.27 -16.73
CA GLY A 80 22.84 -6.51 -18.00
C GLY A 80 21.36 -6.14 -17.95
N ILE A 81 20.90 -5.46 -16.89
CA ILE A 81 19.51 -5.02 -16.72
C ILE A 81 19.47 -3.50 -16.64
N TYR A 82 18.63 -2.89 -17.44
CA TYR A 82 18.32 -1.44 -17.39
C TYR A 82 17.26 -1.18 -16.33
N GLN A 83 17.51 -0.23 -15.44
CA GLN A 83 16.65 0.11 -14.31
C GLN A 83 16.62 1.63 -14.14
N HIS A 84 15.62 2.16 -13.40
CA HIS A 84 15.54 3.58 -13.08
C HIS A 84 15.64 3.79 -11.57
N PHE A 85 16.47 4.73 -11.12
CA PHE A 85 16.74 4.97 -9.69
C PHE A 85 15.51 5.34 -8.85
N ASP A 86 14.45 5.87 -9.48
CA ASP A 86 13.20 6.20 -8.79
C ASP A 86 12.20 5.03 -8.75
N LEU A 87 12.48 3.90 -9.43
CA LEU A 87 11.57 2.77 -9.53
C LEU A 87 12.07 1.55 -8.76
N HIS A 88 11.15 0.65 -8.43
CA HIS A 88 11.50 -0.64 -7.86
C HIS A 88 12.16 -1.55 -8.91
N SER A 89 13.09 -2.41 -8.46
CA SER A 89 13.87 -3.31 -9.33
C SER A 89 13.03 -4.27 -10.17
N LYS A 90 11.77 -4.54 -9.79
CA LYS A 90 10.85 -5.39 -10.56
C LYS A 90 10.57 -4.88 -11.98
N PHE A 91 10.80 -3.59 -12.24
CA PHE A 91 10.60 -2.96 -13.56
C PHE A 91 11.83 -3.01 -14.46
N GLY A 92 12.94 -3.64 -14.00
CA GLY A 92 14.14 -3.79 -14.84
C GLY A 92 13.86 -4.54 -16.14
N LYS A 93 14.51 -4.12 -17.24
CA LYS A 93 14.35 -4.67 -18.59
C LYS A 93 15.69 -5.00 -19.22
N GLY A 94 15.66 -5.82 -20.26
CA GLY A 94 16.85 -6.21 -21.01
C GLY A 94 17.42 -5.09 -21.88
N THR A 95 16.59 -4.13 -22.29
CA THR A 95 16.99 -2.97 -23.09
C THR A 95 16.48 -1.67 -22.48
N LYS A 96 17.12 -0.56 -22.88
CA LYS A 96 16.72 0.78 -22.43
C LYS A 96 15.36 1.17 -23.00
N GLU A 97 15.10 0.80 -24.24
CA GLU A 97 13.85 1.08 -24.96
C GLU A 97 12.66 0.37 -24.31
N GLU A 98 12.83 -0.89 -23.94
CA GLU A 98 11.80 -1.63 -23.18
C GLU A 98 11.50 -0.98 -21.83
N LEU A 99 12.55 -0.53 -21.11
CA LEU A 99 12.38 0.17 -19.85
C LEU A 99 11.60 1.48 -20.05
N GLN A 100 11.95 2.27 -21.05
CA GLN A 100 11.26 3.53 -21.35
C GLN A 100 9.79 3.31 -21.69
N ALA A 101 9.47 2.28 -22.49
CA ALA A 101 8.08 1.92 -22.80
C ALA A 101 7.29 1.50 -21.56
N GLU A 102 7.88 0.68 -20.69
CA GLU A 102 7.26 0.28 -19.40
C GLU A 102 6.99 1.50 -18.52
N VAL A 103 7.99 2.37 -18.36
CA VAL A 103 7.89 3.60 -17.55
C VAL A 103 6.77 4.49 -18.06
N GLN A 104 6.67 4.71 -19.37
CA GLN A 104 5.60 5.50 -19.97
C GLN A 104 4.20 4.92 -19.69
N GLN A 105 4.05 3.59 -19.75
CA GLN A 105 2.78 2.93 -19.40
C GLN A 105 2.43 3.11 -17.92
N LEU A 106 3.42 2.99 -17.03
CA LEU A 106 3.24 3.20 -15.58
C LEU A 106 2.81 4.64 -15.28
N GLU A 107 3.45 5.62 -15.92
CA GLU A 107 3.10 7.04 -15.78
C GLU A 107 1.64 7.27 -16.18
N GLN A 108 1.27 6.88 -17.41
CA GLN A 108 -0.09 7.09 -17.94
C GLN A 108 -1.15 6.42 -17.04
N LYS A 109 -0.90 5.18 -16.63
CA LYS A 109 -1.80 4.45 -15.74
C LYS A 109 -1.94 5.16 -14.41
N THR A 110 -0.82 5.54 -13.77
CA THR A 110 -0.84 6.16 -12.44
C THR A 110 -1.47 7.55 -12.47
N THR A 111 -1.20 8.35 -13.51
CA THR A 111 -1.86 9.65 -13.71
C THR A 111 -3.38 9.49 -13.75
N LYS A 112 -3.87 8.52 -14.52
CA LYS A 112 -5.31 8.24 -14.61
C LYS A 112 -5.87 7.78 -13.25
N THR A 113 -5.20 6.80 -12.60
CA THR A 113 -5.62 6.32 -11.29
C THR A 113 -5.68 7.45 -10.26
N LEU A 114 -4.68 8.34 -10.26
CA LEU A 114 -4.63 9.47 -9.33
C LEU A 114 -5.76 10.48 -9.56
N ALA A 115 -6.12 10.72 -10.82
CA ALA A 115 -7.25 11.58 -11.17
C ALA A 115 -8.61 11.02 -10.66
N ASP A 116 -8.75 9.70 -10.68
CA ASP A 116 -9.99 9.01 -10.31
C ASP A 116 -10.01 8.58 -8.82
N ALA A 117 -8.86 8.59 -8.12
CA ALA A 117 -8.75 8.10 -6.75
C ALA A 117 -9.45 9.02 -5.76
N LYS A 118 -10.36 8.47 -4.97
CA LYS A 118 -10.89 9.18 -3.79
C LYS A 118 -9.96 9.10 -2.60
N TRP A 119 -9.19 8.02 -2.49
CA TRP A 119 -8.28 7.78 -1.40
C TRP A 119 -6.85 7.49 -1.87
N LEU A 120 -5.90 8.18 -1.26
CA LEU A 120 -4.47 7.92 -1.39
C LEU A 120 -3.95 7.43 -0.04
N ILE A 121 -3.50 6.18 0.04
CA ILE A 121 -2.93 5.60 1.25
C ILE A 121 -1.40 5.56 1.12
N VAL A 122 -0.70 6.36 1.91
CA VAL A 122 0.77 6.49 1.86
C VAL A 122 1.39 5.84 3.08
N THR A 123 2.26 4.86 2.86
CA THR A 123 3.00 4.17 3.93
C THR A 123 4.47 4.57 3.92
N LEU A 124 4.87 5.39 4.88
CA LEU A 124 6.26 5.86 5.03
C LEU A 124 7.11 4.78 5.72
N GLY A 125 8.16 4.32 5.05
CA GLY A 125 9.02 3.23 5.55
C GLY A 125 10.15 3.72 6.43
N THR A 126 10.96 4.64 5.91
CA THR A 126 12.18 5.11 6.57
C THR A 126 12.49 6.56 6.20
N ALA A 127 13.11 7.30 7.13
CA ALA A 127 13.72 8.61 6.88
C ALA A 127 15.19 8.48 6.41
N VAL A 128 15.75 7.26 6.35
CA VAL A 128 17.09 7.05 5.80
C VAL A 128 17.00 7.08 4.27
N VAL A 129 17.84 7.88 3.65
CA VAL A 129 17.89 8.06 2.19
C VAL A 129 19.30 7.80 1.65
N TYR A 130 19.33 7.43 0.39
CA TYR A 130 20.55 7.39 -0.42
C TYR A 130 20.50 8.52 -1.43
N GLU A 131 21.61 9.19 -1.61
CA GLU A 131 21.78 10.28 -2.57
C GLU A 131 22.86 9.91 -3.58
N ARG A 132 22.59 10.20 -4.85
CA ARG A 132 23.54 10.09 -5.96
C ARG A 132 23.60 11.44 -6.68
N SER A 133 24.79 11.99 -6.80
CA SER A 133 24.99 13.31 -7.43
C SER A 133 24.10 14.42 -6.84
N GLY A 134 23.81 14.38 -5.54
CA GLY A 134 22.97 15.36 -4.84
C GLY A 134 21.46 15.09 -4.91
N GLU A 135 21.02 14.07 -5.65
CA GLU A 135 19.61 13.68 -5.78
C GLU A 135 19.28 12.45 -4.94
N ILE A 136 18.16 12.49 -4.21
CA ILE A 136 17.66 11.34 -3.45
C ILE A 136 17.08 10.31 -4.44
N VAL A 137 17.50 9.06 -4.27
CA VAL A 137 17.04 7.93 -5.07
C VAL A 137 16.17 6.97 -4.26
N ALA A 138 15.21 6.33 -4.93
CA ALA A 138 14.35 5.32 -4.30
C ALA A 138 15.06 3.96 -4.19
N ASN A 139 15.96 3.64 -5.13
CA ASN A 139 16.64 2.36 -5.18
C ASN A 139 18.07 2.50 -5.76
N CYS A 140 19.03 1.76 -5.19
CA CYS A 140 20.43 1.78 -5.65
C CYS A 140 20.74 0.74 -6.74
N HIS A 141 19.85 -0.20 -7.05
CA HIS A 141 19.94 -1.21 -8.13
C HIS A 141 21.25 -2.00 -8.19
N LYS A 142 21.84 -2.31 -7.02
CA LYS A 142 23.14 -3.02 -6.91
C LYS A 142 24.32 -2.29 -7.57
N VAL A 143 24.17 -1.01 -7.89
CA VAL A 143 25.28 -0.15 -8.29
C VAL A 143 26.25 0.01 -7.11
N SER A 144 27.55 0.23 -7.39
CA SER A 144 28.57 0.35 -6.35
C SER A 144 28.17 1.35 -5.26
N ALA A 145 28.28 0.94 -4.00
CA ALA A 145 27.96 1.77 -2.84
C ALA A 145 28.77 3.09 -2.81
N SER A 146 29.95 3.13 -3.44
CA SER A 146 30.78 4.32 -3.57
C SER A 146 30.13 5.47 -4.37
N GLN A 147 29.08 5.17 -5.15
CA GLN A 147 28.34 6.18 -5.91
C GLN A 147 27.24 6.88 -5.08
N PHE A 148 27.01 6.44 -3.86
CA PHE A 148 25.94 6.95 -3.03
C PHE A 148 26.49 7.50 -1.71
N SER A 149 25.95 8.63 -1.29
CA SER A 149 26.01 9.07 0.10
C SER A 149 24.72 8.63 0.82
N LYS A 150 24.79 8.48 2.13
CA LYS A 150 23.67 8.06 2.96
C LYS A 150 23.48 9.01 4.10
N ARG A 151 22.24 9.43 4.35
CA ARG A 151 21.89 10.28 5.48
C ARG A 151 20.46 10.03 5.98
N ILE A 152 20.12 10.69 7.06
CA ILE A 152 18.76 10.72 7.59
C ILE A 152 18.12 12.06 7.22
N LEU A 153 16.86 12.03 6.78
CA LEU A 153 16.05 13.23 6.53
C LEU A 153 15.72 13.93 7.84
N SER A 154 15.59 15.23 7.78
CA SER A 154 14.97 16.02 8.85
C SER A 154 13.43 16.00 8.71
N VAL A 155 12.72 16.32 9.80
CA VAL A 155 11.25 16.50 9.79
C VAL A 155 10.83 17.52 8.73
N LYS A 156 11.55 18.66 8.63
CA LYS A 156 11.28 19.74 7.67
C LYS A 156 11.38 19.26 6.20
N GLU A 157 12.33 18.38 5.88
CA GLU A 157 12.47 17.84 4.53
C GLU A 157 11.29 16.95 4.16
N VAL A 158 10.78 16.14 5.09
CA VAL A 158 9.60 15.31 4.87
C VAL A 158 8.36 16.16 4.61
N ILE A 159 8.14 17.18 5.44
CA ILE A 159 7.00 18.11 5.30
C ILE A 159 7.08 18.87 3.97
N ARG A 160 8.25 19.44 3.66
CA ARG A 160 8.46 20.18 2.40
C ARG A 160 8.23 19.30 1.18
N ALA A 161 8.63 18.02 1.23
CA ALA A 161 8.39 17.10 0.13
C ALA A 161 6.87 16.90 -0.12
N TYR A 162 6.06 16.83 0.93
CA TYR A 162 4.61 16.80 0.81
C TYR A 162 4.03 18.13 0.30
N GLU A 163 4.43 19.27 0.89
CA GLU A 163 3.96 20.60 0.47
C GLU A 163 4.20 20.87 -1.02
N ASN A 164 5.35 20.43 -1.53
CA ASN A 164 5.72 20.59 -2.95
C ASN A 164 4.75 19.84 -3.90
N VAL A 165 4.25 18.68 -3.52
CA VAL A 165 3.34 17.89 -4.36
C VAL A 165 1.87 18.22 -4.10
N ARG A 166 1.53 18.74 -2.94
CA ARG A 166 0.16 18.98 -2.50
C ARG A 166 -0.67 19.77 -3.51
N ASN A 167 -0.16 20.91 -3.97
CA ASN A 167 -0.86 21.75 -4.94
C ASN A 167 -1.10 21.02 -6.27
N GLN A 168 -0.15 20.23 -6.73
CA GLN A 168 -0.28 19.44 -7.97
C GLN A 168 -1.35 18.35 -7.80
N LEU A 169 -1.38 17.65 -6.66
CA LEU A 169 -2.42 16.66 -6.34
C LEU A 169 -3.82 17.29 -6.40
N PHE A 170 -4.00 18.46 -5.79
CA PHE A 170 -5.29 19.15 -5.78
C PHE A 170 -5.70 19.71 -7.14
N GLN A 171 -4.76 20.07 -8.01
CA GLN A 171 -5.04 20.47 -9.38
C GLN A 171 -5.59 19.30 -10.20
N VAL A 172 -5.08 18.09 -9.98
CA VAL A 172 -5.54 16.87 -10.66
C VAL A 172 -6.83 16.33 -10.05
N ASN A 173 -6.91 16.35 -8.72
CA ASN A 173 -8.03 15.78 -7.99
C ASN A 173 -8.27 16.55 -6.67
N SER A 174 -9.17 17.54 -6.72
CA SER A 174 -9.47 18.39 -5.57
C SER A 174 -10.22 17.69 -4.43
N GLY A 175 -10.75 16.50 -4.69
CA GLY A 175 -11.51 15.70 -3.70
C GLY A 175 -10.70 14.60 -3.03
N ILE A 176 -9.42 14.46 -3.37
CA ILE A 176 -8.58 13.38 -2.85
C ILE A 176 -8.40 13.48 -1.33
N GLN A 177 -8.58 12.36 -0.64
CA GLN A 177 -8.30 12.21 0.79
C GLN A 177 -7.04 11.37 0.97
N MET A 178 -6.16 11.77 1.89
CA MET A 178 -4.90 11.07 2.14
C MET A 178 -4.89 10.42 3.53
N ILE A 179 -4.62 9.13 3.57
CA ILE A 179 -4.30 8.40 4.79
C ILE A 179 -2.79 8.18 4.81
N VAL A 180 -2.10 8.78 5.76
CA VAL A 180 -0.67 8.55 5.96
C VAL A 180 -0.47 7.60 7.13
N THR A 181 0.43 6.65 6.98
CA THR A 181 0.84 5.75 8.07
C THR A 181 2.35 5.55 8.08
N VAL A 182 2.90 5.30 9.24
CA VAL A 182 4.31 4.90 9.38
C VAL A 182 4.37 3.38 9.44
N SER A 183 5.15 2.78 8.54
CA SER A 183 5.27 1.34 8.41
C SER A 183 5.66 0.67 9.74
N PRO A 184 4.97 -0.39 10.16
CA PRO A 184 5.33 -1.17 11.34
C PRO A 184 6.58 -2.04 11.12
N VAL A 185 7.03 -2.22 9.88
CA VAL A 185 8.22 -3.01 9.52
C VAL A 185 9.49 -2.32 10.02
N ARG A 186 10.39 -3.08 10.62
CA ARG A 186 11.69 -2.58 11.12
C ARG A 186 12.73 -2.52 10.00
N HIS A 187 13.57 -1.49 10.02
CA HIS A 187 14.73 -1.36 9.13
C HIS A 187 16.00 -1.59 9.93
N VAL A 188 16.44 -2.84 10.01
CA VAL A 188 17.58 -3.24 10.88
C VAL A 188 18.93 -3.12 10.20
N LYS A 189 18.99 -2.90 8.88
CA LYS A 189 20.25 -2.75 8.14
C LYS A 189 21.15 -1.65 8.73
N ASP A 190 20.54 -0.62 9.32
CA ASP A 190 21.20 0.55 9.88
C ASP A 190 21.15 0.57 11.41
N THR A 191 20.95 -0.56 12.05
CA THR A 191 20.72 -0.75 13.47
C THR A 191 19.30 -0.37 13.94
N LEU A 192 18.87 -0.94 15.05
CA LEU A 192 17.58 -0.59 15.68
C LEU A 192 17.56 0.85 16.23
N VAL A 193 18.72 1.39 16.61
CA VAL A 193 18.84 2.78 17.07
C VAL A 193 18.52 3.75 15.94
N VAL A 194 19.12 3.55 14.76
CA VAL A 194 18.87 4.35 13.58
C VAL A 194 17.42 4.17 13.09
N ASN A 195 16.89 2.93 13.15
CA ASN A 195 15.47 2.69 12.86
C ASN A 195 14.55 3.49 13.78
N SER A 196 14.81 3.52 15.09
CA SER A 196 14.02 4.28 16.05
C SER A 196 14.07 5.79 15.75
N GLN A 197 15.27 6.34 15.49
CA GLN A 197 15.42 7.73 15.09
C GLN A 197 14.65 8.05 13.80
N SER A 198 14.77 7.19 12.78
CA SER A 198 14.07 7.32 11.51
C SER A 198 12.55 7.33 11.70
N LYS A 199 12.01 6.37 12.48
CA LYS A 199 10.58 6.31 12.77
C LYS A 199 10.09 7.53 13.55
N SER A 200 10.88 8.02 14.50
CA SER A 200 10.55 9.24 15.26
C SER A 200 10.44 10.46 14.36
N ILE A 201 11.35 10.63 13.40
CA ILE A 201 11.31 11.73 12.41
C ILE A 201 10.03 11.62 11.58
N LEU A 202 9.71 10.42 11.05
CA LEU A 202 8.49 10.21 10.27
C LEU A 202 7.23 10.50 11.09
N ARG A 203 7.19 10.08 12.36
CA ARG A 203 6.05 10.31 13.24
C ARG A 203 5.82 11.80 13.51
N VAL A 204 6.88 12.56 13.80
CA VAL A 204 6.78 14.01 14.01
C VAL A 204 6.33 14.69 12.71
N ALA A 205 6.94 14.34 11.56
CA ALA A 205 6.56 14.90 10.28
C ALA A 205 5.08 14.64 9.93
N VAL A 206 4.62 13.41 10.13
CA VAL A 206 3.20 13.06 9.87
C VAL A 206 2.27 13.81 10.82
N ALA A 207 2.63 13.99 12.10
CA ALA A 207 1.83 14.78 13.03
C ALA A 207 1.65 16.23 12.53
N GLU A 208 2.69 16.84 11.97
CA GLU A 208 2.60 18.17 11.35
C GLU A 208 1.77 18.14 10.04
N MET A 209 1.92 17.09 9.22
CA MET A 209 1.12 16.92 7.99
C MET A 209 -0.39 16.81 8.26
N THR A 210 -0.82 16.30 9.42
CA THR A 210 -2.25 16.23 9.77
C THR A 210 -2.89 17.60 10.06
N ALA A 211 -2.12 18.69 10.04
CA ALA A 211 -2.67 20.04 10.02
C ALA A 211 -3.36 20.38 8.68
N PHE A 212 -3.06 19.64 7.60
CA PHE A 212 -3.77 19.77 6.33
C PHE A 212 -5.08 18.97 6.39
N PRO A 213 -6.22 19.57 6.01
CA PRO A 213 -7.55 18.98 6.23
C PRO A 213 -7.80 17.68 5.46
N GLU A 214 -7.08 17.47 4.37
CA GLU A 214 -7.16 16.26 3.55
C GLU A 214 -6.30 15.10 4.08
N VAL A 215 -5.46 15.34 5.09
CA VAL A 215 -4.50 14.35 5.60
C VAL A 215 -4.98 13.78 6.92
N SER A 216 -5.12 12.48 7.01
CA SER A 216 -5.36 11.75 8.24
C SER A 216 -4.21 10.78 8.55
N TYR A 217 -4.03 10.45 9.82
CA TYR A 217 -3.03 9.49 10.26
C TYR A 217 -3.65 8.18 10.74
N PHE A 218 -3.16 7.06 10.21
CA PHE A 218 -3.47 5.74 10.74
C PHE A 218 -2.27 5.18 11.52
N PRO A 219 -2.42 4.83 12.82
CA PRO A 219 -1.31 4.52 13.73
C PRO A 219 -0.82 3.06 13.61
N SER A 220 -0.52 2.55 12.39
CA SER A 220 -0.08 1.16 12.22
C SER A 220 1.23 0.85 12.95
N TYR A 221 2.13 1.83 13.02
CA TYR A 221 3.39 1.69 13.75
C TYR A 221 3.16 1.54 15.25
N GLU A 222 2.34 2.39 15.83
CA GLU A 222 2.03 2.35 17.26
C GLU A 222 1.21 1.10 17.63
N VAL A 223 0.27 0.67 16.79
CA VAL A 223 -0.46 -0.59 16.99
C VAL A 223 0.54 -1.76 17.09
N MET A 224 1.53 -1.82 16.21
CA MET A 224 2.55 -2.87 16.27
C MET A 224 3.46 -2.75 17.49
N MET A 225 3.84 -1.52 17.87
CA MET A 225 4.82 -1.29 18.93
C MET A 225 4.20 -1.33 20.33
N ASP A 226 2.92 -1.02 20.49
CA ASP A 226 2.25 -0.92 21.77
C ASP A 226 1.19 -2.00 21.97
N ASP A 227 0.19 -2.13 21.10
CA ASP A 227 -0.85 -3.16 21.24
C ASP A 227 -0.26 -4.57 21.04
N LEU A 228 0.61 -4.73 20.04
CA LEU A 228 1.26 -5.99 19.65
C LEU A 228 2.72 -6.06 20.13
N ARG A 229 2.98 -5.63 21.34
CA ARG A 229 4.31 -5.51 21.96
C ARG A 229 4.90 -6.88 22.35
N ASP A 230 5.00 -7.80 21.38
CA ASP A 230 5.55 -9.14 21.62
C ASP A 230 6.12 -9.71 20.31
N TYR A 231 7.23 -10.44 20.39
CA TYR A 231 7.87 -11.05 19.21
C TYR A 231 7.01 -12.13 18.53
N ARG A 232 6.01 -12.70 19.19
CA ARG A 232 5.05 -13.65 18.57
C ARG A 232 4.22 -13.05 17.43
N PHE A 233 4.18 -11.72 17.31
CA PHE A 233 3.50 -10.98 16.26
C PHE A 233 4.39 -10.63 15.06
N TYR A 234 5.66 -11.08 15.08
CA TYR A 234 6.59 -10.93 13.99
C TYR A 234 6.75 -12.24 13.23
N GLU A 235 7.15 -12.13 11.96
CA GLU A 235 7.64 -13.24 11.16
C GLU A 235 8.95 -13.79 11.72
N LYS A 236 9.42 -14.93 11.18
CA LYS A 236 10.68 -15.55 11.62
C LYS A 236 11.91 -14.66 11.53
N ASP A 237 11.86 -13.63 10.68
CA ASP A 237 12.94 -12.64 10.53
C ASP A 237 12.97 -11.58 11.63
N MET A 238 11.95 -11.53 12.50
CA MET A 238 11.80 -10.56 13.61
C MET A 238 11.73 -9.10 13.12
N ILE A 239 11.41 -8.89 11.85
CA ILE A 239 11.36 -7.59 11.17
C ILE A 239 9.95 -7.29 10.69
N HIS A 240 9.33 -8.21 9.96
CA HIS A 240 8.00 -8.07 9.39
C HIS A 240 6.93 -8.53 10.38
N PRO A 241 5.82 -7.79 10.51
CA PRO A 241 4.63 -8.29 11.19
C PRO A 241 4.13 -9.56 10.51
N ASN A 242 3.67 -10.53 11.30
CA ASN A 242 3.06 -11.75 10.77
C ASN A 242 1.57 -11.58 10.45
N GLU A 243 0.94 -12.63 9.95
CA GLU A 243 -0.47 -12.59 9.53
C GLU A 243 -1.42 -12.20 10.68
N THR A 244 -1.19 -12.69 11.89
CA THR A 244 -2.00 -12.30 13.07
C THR A 244 -1.89 -10.80 13.37
N ALA A 245 -0.70 -10.23 13.22
CA ALA A 245 -0.50 -8.79 13.38
C ALA A 245 -1.19 -8.01 12.26
N HIS A 246 -1.10 -8.49 11.01
CA HIS A 246 -1.78 -7.89 9.87
C HIS A 246 -3.30 -7.90 10.05
N ASP A 247 -3.88 -9.01 10.55
CA ASP A 247 -5.32 -9.11 10.85
C ASP A 247 -5.75 -8.07 11.90
N TYR A 248 -4.99 -7.94 12.98
CA TYR A 248 -5.30 -6.99 14.03
C TYR A 248 -5.20 -5.54 13.54
N ILE A 249 -4.14 -5.20 12.77
CA ILE A 249 -3.99 -3.87 12.20
C ILE A 249 -5.13 -3.58 11.21
N TRP A 250 -5.53 -4.56 10.40
CA TRP A 250 -6.67 -4.45 9.49
C TRP A 250 -7.99 -4.20 10.23
N GLU A 251 -8.23 -4.89 11.34
CA GLU A 251 -9.42 -4.66 12.17
C GLU A 251 -9.47 -3.20 12.68
N LYS A 252 -8.34 -2.68 13.19
CA LYS A 252 -8.22 -1.27 13.60
C LYS A 252 -8.45 -0.30 12.45
N PHE A 253 -7.88 -0.59 11.26
CA PHE A 253 -8.09 0.21 10.05
C PHE A 253 -9.56 0.20 9.61
N SER A 254 -10.16 -0.97 9.57
CA SER A 254 -11.58 -1.15 9.24
C SER A 254 -12.49 -0.37 10.19
N GLY A 255 -12.21 -0.41 11.48
CA GLY A 255 -12.96 0.36 12.49
C GLY A 255 -12.83 1.88 12.34
N ALA A 256 -11.67 2.35 11.83
CA ALA A 256 -11.40 3.77 11.65
C ALA A 256 -11.95 4.35 10.33
N TYR A 257 -11.90 3.56 9.24
CA TYR A 257 -12.11 4.10 7.89
C TYR A 257 -13.27 3.49 7.12
N PHE A 258 -13.92 2.42 7.58
CA PHE A 258 -15.08 1.85 6.90
C PHE A 258 -16.36 2.13 7.67
N ASP A 259 -17.43 2.43 6.93
CA ASP A 259 -18.77 2.51 7.51
C ASP A 259 -19.33 1.10 7.85
N GLU A 260 -20.41 1.07 8.60
CA GLU A 260 -21.02 -0.21 9.00
C GLU A 260 -21.51 -1.05 7.81
N PRO A 261 -22.16 -0.49 6.77
CA PRO A 261 -22.53 -1.26 5.58
C PRO A 261 -21.34 -1.90 4.89
N THR A 262 -20.24 -1.17 4.73
CA THR A 262 -18.99 -1.68 4.13
C THR A 262 -18.41 -2.84 4.96
N ARG A 263 -18.35 -2.71 6.29
CA ARG A 263 -17.88 -3.79 7.17
C ARG A 263 -18.75 -5.04 7.08
N GLN A 264 -20.08 -4.88 7.03
CA GLN A 264 -20.99 -6.01 6.85
C GLN A 264 -20.81 -6.68 5.49
N LEU A 265 -20.55 -5.92 4.45
CA LEU A 265 -20.30 -6.46 3.10
C LEU A 265 -18.97 -7.25 3.07
N ILE A 266 -17.92 -6.76 3.72
CA ILE A 266 -16.66 -7.49 3.91
C ILE A 266 -16.91 -8.83 4.60
N LEU A 267 -17.66 -8.86 5.70
CA LEU A 267 -17.95 -10.09 6.44
C LEU A 267 -18.72 -11.11 5.60
N LYS A 268 -19.71 -10.67 4.82
CA LYS A 268 -20.45 -11.52 3.88
C LYS A 268 -19.52 -12.10 2.83
N TRP A 269 -18.68 -11.27 2.20
CA TRP A 269 -17.72 -11.70 1.22
C TRP A 269 -16.70 -12.69 1.79
N GLN A 270 -16.13 -12.43 2.96
CA GLN A 270 -15.18 -13.34 3.61
C GLN A 270 -15.80 -14.71 3.93
N LYS A 271 -17.10 -14.76 4.28
CA LYS A 271 -17.82 -16.03 4.42
C LYS A 271 -17.88 -16.79 3.09
N LEU A 272 -18.24 -16.11 2.00
CA LEU A 272 -18.30 -16.72 0.66
C LEU A 272 -16.91 -17.16 0.17
N LYS A 273 -15.87 -16.35 0.40
CA LYS A 273 -14.48 -16.71 0.07
C LYS A 273 -14.08 -18.03 0.74
N ARG A 274 -14.37 -18.20 2.04
CA ARG A 274 -14.14 -19.48 2.73
C ARG A 274 -14.92 -20.65 2.14
N ASN A 275 -16.15 -20.42 1.67
CA ASN A 275 -16.92 -21.46 0.99
C ASN A 275 -16.26 -21.89 -0.32
N LEU A 276 -15.71 -20.95 -1.09
CA LEU A 276 -14.97 -21.21 -2.33
C LEU A 276 -13.64 -21.94 -2.11
N GLU A 277 -12.97 -21.65 -0.99
CA GLU A 277 -11.70 -22.30 -0.62
C GLU A 277 -11.89 -23.71 -0.05
N HIS A 278 -13.14 -24.12 0.25
CA HIS A 278 -13.43 -25.43 0.80
C HIS A 278 -13.18 -26.55 -0.22
N LYS A 279 -12.26 -27.45 0.10
CA LYS A 279 -11.93 -28.62 -0.74
C LYS A 279 -12.68 -29.86 -0.24
N PRO A 280 -13.72 -30.34 -0.96
CA PRO A 280 -14.50 -31.49 -0.54
C PRO A 280 -13.75 -32.80 -0.82
N PHE A 281 -13.98 -33.82 0.00
CA PHE A 281 -13.52 -35.20 -0.28
C PHE A 281 -14.26 -35.83 -1.47
N HIS A 282 -15.52 -35.45 -1.69
CA HIS A 282 -16.37 -35.99 -2.75
C HIS A 282 -17.04 -34.86 -3.54
N PRO A 283 -16.35 -34.28 -4.54
CA PRO A 283 -16.85 -33.12 -5.30
C PRO A 283 -18.17 -33.33 -5.99
N ALA A 284 -18.41 -34.55 -6.50
CA ALA A 284 -19.67 -34.93 -7.22
C ALA A 284 -20.82 -35.32 -6.29
N SER A 285 -20.65 -35.30 -4.96
CA SER A 285 -21.75 -35.66 -4.06
C SER A 285 -22.89 -34.66 -4.14
N ALA A 286 -24.14 -35.17 -4.05
CA ALA A 286 -25.35 -34.33 -4.07
C ALA A 286 -25.32 -33.23 -2.99
N HIS A 287 -24.75 -33.54 -1.81
CA HIS A 287 -24.59 -32.57 -0.73
C HIS A 287 -23.64 -31.42 -1.12
N HIS A 288 -22.47 -31.74 -1.69
CA HIS A 288 -21.54 -30.70 -2.13
C HIS A 288 -22.09 -29.89 -3.28
N GLN A 289 -22.77 -30.52 -4.25
CA GLN A 289 -23.38 -29.80 -5.36
C GLN A 289 -24.51 -28.85 -4.88
N ALA A 290 -25.31 -29.25 -3.90
CA ALA A 290 -26.29 -28.35 -3.28
C ALA A 290 -25.61 -27.17 -2.55
N PHE A 291 -24.46 -27.40 -1.86
CA PHE A 291 -23.67 -26.35 -1.22
C PHE A 291 -23.12 -25.36 -2.25
N LEU A 292 -22.58 -25.81 -3.39
CA LEU A 292 -22.08 -24.92 -4.45
C LEU A 292 -23.20 -24.09 -5.07
N LYS A 293 -24.36 -24.68 -5.34
CA LYS A 293 -25.56 -23.97 -5.87
C LYS A 293 -25.99 -22.86 -4.90
N LYS A 294 -26.09 -23.16 -3.60
CA LYS A 294 -26.42 -22.15 -2.59
C LYS A 294 -25.36 -21.04 -2.52
N THR A 295 -24.07 -21.40 -2.57
CA THR A 295 -22.98 -20.40 -2.58
C THR A 295 -23.08 -19.50 -3.82
N MET A 296 -23.43 -20.06 -4.99
CA MET A 296 -23.69 -19.30 -6.21
C MET A 296 -24.80 -18.28 -6.04
N GLU A 297 -25.94 -18.70 -5.50
CA GLU A 297 -27.09 -17.81 -5.24
C GLU A 297 -26.72 -16.66 -4.32
N GLU A 298 -25.97 -16.95 -3.22
CA GLU A 298 -25.48 -15.92 -2.29
C GLU A 298 -24.51 -14.94 -3.01
N MET A 299 -23.64 -15.42 -3.92
CA MET A 299 -22.73 -14.59 -4.70
C MET A 299 -23.48 -13.71 -5.73
N GLU A 300 -24.46 -14.25 -6.42
CA GLU A 300 -25.29 -13.51 -7.38
C GLU A 300 -26.04 -12.36 -6.68
N GLN A 301 -26.53 -12.57 -5.47
CA GLN A 301 -27.12 -11.49 -4.66
C GLN A 301 -26.12 -10.39 -4.29
N LEU A 302 -24.86 -10.75 -4.01
CA LEU A 302 -23.81 -9.78 -3.68
C LEU A 302 -23.23 -9.08 -4.91
N SER A 303 -23.38 -9.62 -6.10
CA SER A 303 -22.78 -9.10 -7.34
C SER A 303 -23.27 -7.69 -7.72
N SER A 304 -24.40 -7.25 -7.17
CA SER A 304 -24.89 -5.88 -7.32
C SER A 304 -24.05 -4.84 -6.54
N GLN A 305 -23.27 -5.30 -5.55
CA GLN A 305 -22.49 -4.46 -4.66
C GLN A 305 -20.98 -4.70 -4.78
N LEU A 306 -20.57 -5.89 -5.23
CA LEU A 306 -19.16 -6.30 -5.38
C LEU A 306 -18.92 -6.88 -6.77
N ASN A 307 -17.75 -6.63 -7.34
CA ASN A 307 -17.36 -7.31 -8.57
C ASN A 307 -16.94 -8.75 -8.27
N LEU A 308 -17.83 -9.70 -8.54
CA LEU A 308 -17.66 -11.14 -8.31
C LEU A 308 -17.67 -11.94 -9.62
N GLU A 309 -17.53 -11.30 -10.77
CA GLU A 309 -17.68 -11.96 -12.07
C GLU A 309 -16.71 -13.14 -12.25
N GLN A 310 -15.45 -12.95 -11.87
CA GLN A 310 -14.41 -13.99 -11.99
C GLN A 310 -14.74 -15.21 -11.12
N GLU A 311 -15.12 -14.98 -9.86
CA GLU A 311 -15.46 -16.04 -8.91
C GLU A 311 -16.73 -16.79 -9.32
N ILE A 312 -17.75 -16.07 -9.79
CA ILE A 312 -18.97 -16.65 -10.33
C ILE A 312 -18.66 -17.54 -11.54
N GLN A 313 -17.82 -17.09 -12.45
CA GLN A 313 -17.41 -17.88 -13.61
C GLN A 313 -16.57 -19.12 -13.22
N ALA A 314 -15.73 -19.00 -12.21
CA ALA A 314 -14.96 -20.12 -11.68
C ALA A 314 -15.89 -21.16 -11.04
N LEU A 315 -16.81 -20.73 -10.16
CA LEU A 315 -17.73 -21.61 -9.46
C LEU A 315 -18.72 -22.33 -10.42
N LYS A 316 -19.16 -21.67 -11.50
CA LYS A 316 -20.00 -22.29 -12.54
C LYS A 316 -19.36 -23.52 -13.18
N LYS A 317 -18.04 -23.59 -13.25
CA LYS A 317 -17.34 -24.75 -13.81
C LYS A 317 -17.29 -25.96 -12.88
N GLU A 318 -17.54 -25.74 -11.58
CA GLU A 318 -17.54 -26.80 -10.55
C GLU A 318 -18.93 -27.38 -10.29
N ILE A 319 -19.99 -26.69 -10.72
CA ILE A 319 -21.38 -27.13 -10.61
C ILE A 319 -21.69 -28.07 -11.76
N LEU A 320 -22.18 -29.31 -11.41
CA LEU A 320 -22.55 -30.35 -12.34
C LEU A 320 -24.02 -30.25 -12.75
#